data_eb250b8a232ee8f055c82730d6d3fc1d
#
_entry.id   eb250b8a232ee8f055c82730d6d3fc1d
#
_cell.length_a   1.000
_cell.length_b   1.000
_cell.length_c   1.000
_cell.angle_alpha   90.00
_cell.angle_beta   90.00
_cell.angle_gamma   90.00
#
_symmetry.space_group_name_H-M   'P 1'
#
loop_
_entity.id
_entity.type
_entity.pdbx_description
1 polymer ?
#
loop_
_entity_poly.entity_id
_entity_poly.type
_entity_poly.pdbx_seq_one_letter_code
_entity_poly.pdbx_strand_id
1 'polypeptide(L)'
;MSLVSKSNWLIPENKQEDLVETILENRGIKNKEEHLEPLLENIPPFKKLFGVSKAAKKIIKYAKEDKKIVIHGDFDCDGICASALLWEFLFREAAKVLGKKVDVVPYIPSRIDQGYGLTESSIKDAQELGCDLLITVDCGVRDKELINKHSKDLDFVITDHHQPPEDISENLDYILVHQMYPGKEYPNKEICGTAVAYLLVQALREELEMEEDREYGLDLVALSTVTDMMPLLDVNRIFVKYGLEQISKGQRLGLNALILRSGILPKDINSYHLGYVIGPRINAAGRIGSPMEAVKLLVSSDEKKCTEIANELNSINFERQKLTTEILDIAKEDVDLENKLLFVQGENWHEGIIGLVAGKLQEQFYRPVIVTTKNDGVIKGSARSIKGFNITKTLEKLDKYLERYGGHELAAGFTAKEKSMDEFVKKITEYANKKITEKDLQRDIKIDLLVDTEDIDNELINNLKKLEPFGYGNPKPIICLKELVVVRKNIMGQEKNHMRLTVKGNGVDLLTLVLFNCNEDTQDINENDSIDVIGYPDINVKYTIYGKGMEIY
;
A
#
# COMPACT_ATOMS: atom_id res chain seq x y z
N MET A 1 23.94 32.22 -5.13
CA MET A 1 22.72 32.00 -4.33
C MET A 1 22.87 30.65 -3.69
N SER A 2 22.72 30.51 -2.39
CA SER A 2 22.69 29.15 -1.79
C SER A 2 21.40 28.48 -2.23
N LEU A 3 21.50 27.27 -2.78
CA LEU A 3 20.36 26.39 -3.01
C LEU A 3 19.74 26.09 -1.65
N VAL A 4 18.49 26.48 -1.44
CA VAL A 4 17.76 26.18 -0.19
C VAL A 4 16.95 24.92 -0.42
N SER A 5 17.18 23.89 0.41
CA SER A 5 16.35 22.68 0.38
C SER A 5 14.88 23.04 0.59
N LYS A 6 14.00 22.41 -0.21
CA LYS A 6 12.55 22.51 -0.03
C LYS A 6 12.07 21.67 1.16
N SER A 7 12.93 20.86 1.74
CA SER A 7 12.66 19.95 2.85
C SER A 7 13.51 20.27 4.06
N ASN A 8 13.02 19.91 5.23
CA ASN A 8 13.74 20.02 6.49
C ASN A 8 14.47 18.70 6.77
N TRP A 9 15.80 18.71 6.81
CA TRP A 9 16.60 17.53 7.06
C TRP A 9 16.76 17.30 8.55
N LEU A 10 16.26 16.16 9.02
CA LEU A 10 16.39 15.72 10.40
C LEU A 10 17.60 14.79 10.50
N ILE A 11 18.79 15.37 10.72
CA ILE A 11 20.06 14.65 10.78
C ILE A 11 20.25 14.13 12.21
N PRO A 12 20.56 12.81 12.41
CA PRO A 12 20.81 12.27 13.74
C PRO A 12 22.17 12.76 14.28
N GLU A 13 22.25 12.90 15.60
CA GLU A 13 23.49 13.29 16.29
C GLU A 13 24.39 12.09 16.60
N ASN A 14 23.80 10.88 16.69
CA ASN A 14 24.52 9.67 17.10
C ASN A 14 25.14 8.94 15.91
N LYS A 15 26.43 8.61 15.99
CA LYS A 15 27.14 7.69 15.11
C LYS A 15 27.92 6.70 15.98
N GLN A 16 27.66 5.40 15.82
CA GLN A 16 28.44 4.31 16.45
C GLN A 16 29.44 3.74 15.44
N GLU A 17 30.32 2.85 15.90
CA GLU A 17 31.24 2.14 15.01
C GLU A 17 30.47 1.25 14.02
N ASP A 18 29.38 0.59 14.47
CA ASP A 18 28.48 -0.16 13.60
C ASP A 18 27.37 0.75 13.05
N LEU A 19 27.41 0.99 11.75
CA LEU A 19 26.46 1.88 11.06
C LEU A 19 25.06 1.27 10.96
N VAL A 20 24.91 -0.07 10.89
CA VAL A 20 23.61 -0.75 10.90
C VAL A 20 22.95 -0.60 12.27
N GLU A 21 23.72 -0.82 13.34
CA GLU A 21 23.28 -0.57 14.72
C GLU A 21 22.80 0.86 14.89
N THR A 22 23.56 1.83 14.36
CA THR A 22 23.19 3.26 14.40
C THR A 22 21.83 3.50 13.72
N ILE A 23 21.60 2.92 12.53
CA ILE A 23 20.32 3.05 11.82
C ILE A 23 19.18 2.48 12.65
N LEU A 24 19.34 1.28 13.20
CA LEU A 24 18.30 0.64 14.00
C LEU A 24 17.95 1.45 15.24
N GLU A 25 18.92 2.04 15.90
CA GLU A 25 18.69 2.93 17.04
C GLU A 25 17.97 4.22 16.64
N ASN A 26 18.43 4.88 15.59
CA ASN A 26 17.82 6.12 15.09
C ASN A 26 16.39 5.91 14.62
N ARG A 27 16.04 4.69 14.16
CA ARG A 27 14.69 4.26 13.82
C ARG A 27 13.86 3.84 15.03
N GLY A 28 14.47 3.68 16.20
CA GLY A 28 13.80 3.21 17.42
C GLY A 28 13.43 1.73 17.40
N ILE A 29 14.15 0.90 16.63
CA ILE A 29 13.94 -0.55 16.56
C ILE A 29 14.44 -1.19 17.85
N LYS A 30 13.50 -1.73 18.62
CA LYS A 30 13.79 -2.29 19.95
C LYS A 30 14.43 -3.66 19.91
N ASN A 31 13.89 -4.55 19.05
CA ASN A 31 14.39 -5.90 18.89
C ASN A 31 15.22 -5.99 17.60
N LYS A 32 16.50 -5.58 17.71
CA LYS A 32 17.41 -5.48 16.57
C LYS A 32 17.72 -6.84 15.95
N GLU A 33 17.93 -7.86 16.76
CA GLU A 33 18.24 -9.23 16.31
C GLU A 33 17.07 -9.80 15.49
N GLU A 34 15.84 -9.73 16.01
CA GLU A 34 14.67 -10.20 15.29
C GLU A 34 14.39 -9.39 14.02
N HIS A 35 14.72 -8.09 14.04
CA HIS A 35 14.60 -7.25 12.84
C HIS A 35 15.57 -7.67 11.75
N LEU A 36 16.83 -7.98 12.11
CA LEU A 36 17.86 -8.41 11.14
C LEU A 36 17.64 -9.84 10.67
N GLU A 37 17.22 -10.73 11.58
CA GLU A 37 17.02 -12.15 11.32
C GLU A 37 15.59 -12.58 11.72
N PRO A 38 14.55 -12.11 11.00
CA PRO A 38 13.19 -12.50 11.31
C PRO A 38 12.96 -13.98 10.99
N LEU A 39 12.31 -14.71 11.91
CA LEU A 39 12.05 -16.15 11.83
C LEU A 39 10.54 -16.44 11.75
N LEU A 40 10.14 -17.48 11.01
CA LEU A 40 8.73 -17.90 10.88
C LEU A 40 8.10 -18.27 12.22
N GLU A 41 8.89 -18.80 13.15
CA GLU A 41 8.45 -19.17 14.50
C GLU A 41 7.99 -17.96 15.32
N ASN A 42 8.46 -16.75 14.96
CA ASN A 42 8.11 -15.50 15.64
C ASN A 42 6.76 -14.94 15.20
N ILE A 43 6.09 -15.55 14.20
CA ILE A 43 4.70 -15.21 13.88
C ILE A 43 3.83 -15.55 15.10
N PRO A 44 3.13 -14.56 15.70
CA PRO A 44 2.29 -14.81 16.86
C PRO A 44 1.20 -15.85 16.54
N PRO A 45 0.88 -16.77 17.50
CA PRO A 45 -0.10 -17.80 17.26
C PRO A 45 -1.45 -17.24 16.80
N PHE A 46 -2.05 -17.83 15.76
CA PHE A 46 -3.36 -17.41 15.25
C PHE A 46 -4.46 -17.43 16.33
N LYS A 47 -4.36 -18.28 17.32
CA LYS A 47 -5.32 -18.37 18.45
C LYS A 47 -5.46 -17.06 19.26
N LYS A 48 -4.49 -16.15 19.14
CA LYS A 48 -4.58 -14.81 19.74
C LYS A 48 -5.46 -13.85 18.93
N LEU A 49 -5.79 -14.19 17.68
CA LEU A 49 -6.68 -13.38 16.86
C LEU A 49 -8.12 -13.58 17.31
N PHE A 50 -8.80 -12.48 17.65
CA PHE A 50 -10.18 -12.53 18.13
C PHE A 50 -11.10 -13.23 17.12
N GLY A 51 -11.92 -14.15 17.59
CA GLY A 51 -12.95 -14.83 16.81
C GLY A 51 -12.48 -15.95 15.88
N VAL A 52 -11.18 -16.05 15.58
CA VAL A 52 -10.63 -16.93 14.54
C VAL A 52 -11.00 -18.40 14.73
N SER A 53 -10.88 -18.96 15.94
CA SER A 53 -11.22 -20.36 16.20
C SER A 53 -12.73 -20.63 16.08
N LYS A 54 -13.58 -19.65 16.43
CA LYS A 54 -15.04 -19.76 16.23
C LYS A 54 -15.38 -19.74 14.74
N ALA A 55 -14.72 -18.86 13.98
CA ALA A 55 -14.87 -18.78 12.54
C ALA A 55 -14.47 -20.08 11.85
N ALA A 56 -13.29 -20.63 12.17
CA ALA A 56 -12.81 -21.89 11.60
C ALA A 56 -13.80 -23.03 11.82
N LYS A 57 -14.31 -23.20 13.06
CA LYS A 57 -15.33 -24.23 13.37
C LYS A 57 -16.60 -24.06 12.55
N LYS A 58 -17.11 -22.82 12.43
CA LYS A 58 -18.31 -22.54 11.65
C LYS A 58 -18.09 -22.84 10.17
N ILE A 59 -16.99 -22.37 9.58
CA ILE A 59 -16.67 -22.58 8.16
C ILE A 59 -16.54 -24.08 7.85
N ILE A 60 -15.80 -24.85 8.67
CA ILE A 60 -15.65 -26.30 8.44
C ILE A 60 -16.97 -27.05 8.63
N LYS A 61 -17.82 -26.62 9.58
CA LYS A 61 -19.16 -27.18 9.72
C LYS A 61 -19.96 -27.02 8.42
N TYR A 62 -19.97 -25.81 7.83
CA TYR A 62 -20.70 -25.53 6.59
C TYR A 62 -20.13 -26.31 5.41
N ALA A 63 -18.80 -26.42 5.31
CA ALA A 63 -18.15 -27.26 4.30
C ALA A 63 -18.50 -28.75 4.45
N LYS A 64 -18.64 -29.27 5.68
CA LYS A 64 -19.07 -30.66 5.95
C LYS A 64 -20.54 -30.90 5.63
N GLU A 65 -21.39 -29.91 5.77
CA GLU A 65 -22.85 -29.97 5.54
C GLU A 65 -23.25 -29.67 4.08
N ASP A 66 -22.30 -29.55 3.14
CA ASP A 66 -22.52 -29.22 1.71
C ASP A 66 -23.24 -27.89 1.49
N LYS A 67 -23.06 -26.96 2.41
CA LYS A 67 -23.63 -25.62 2.35
C LYS A 67 -22.77 -24.70 1.50
N LYS A 68 -23.43 -23.79 0.78
CA LYS A 68 -22.73 -22.84 -0.08
C LYS A 68 -22.09 -21.71 0.71
N ILE A 69 -20.80 -21.54 0.49
CA ILE A 69 -19.98 -20.47 1.08
C ILE A 69 -19.68 -19.43 0.00
N VAL A 70 -19.97 -18.16 0.26
CA VAL A 70 -19.53 -17.07 -0.61
C VAL A 70 -18.47 -16.26 0.14
N ILE A 71 -17.34 -16.02 -0.50
CA ILE A 71 -16.25 -15.17 0.01
C ILE A 71 -16.39 -13.81 -0.67
N HIS A 72 -16.80 -12.80 0.09
CA HIS A 72 -16.94 -11.43 -0.35
C HIS A 72 -15.67 -10.65 -0.02
N GLY A 73 -14.89 -10.25 -1.03
CA GLY A 73 -13.66 -9.48 -0.86
C GLY A 73 -13.80 -8.02 -1.30
N ASP A 74 -12.85 -7.18 -0.87
CA ASP A 74 -12.68 -5.85 -1.46
C ASP A 74 -12.03 -5.95 -2.85
N PHE A 75 -12.15 -4.88 -3.63
CA PHE A 75 -11.74 -4.80 -5.05
C PHE A 75 -10.26 -4.46 -5.26
N ASP A 76 -9.49 -4.22 -4.21
CA ASP A 76 -8.06 -3.93 -4.30
C ASP A 76 -7.18 -5.18 -4.13
N CYS A 77 -5.86 -4.98 -4.13
CA CYS A 77 -4.92 -6.08 -4.06
C CYS A 77 -5.04 -6.89 -2.77
N ASP A 78 -5.40 -6.25 -1.64
CA ASP A 78 -5.57 -6.93 -0.36
C ASP A 78 -6.81 -7.82 -0.38
N GLY A 79 -7.98 -7.29 -0.69
CA GLY A 79 -9.21 -8.08 -0.78
C GLY A 79 -9.14 -9.19 -1.85
N ILE A 80 -8.48 -8.93 -2.99
CA ILE A 80 -8.24 -9.91 -4.06
C ILE A 80 -7.35 -11.06 -3.56
N CYS A 81 -6.22 -10.76 -2.91
CA CYS A 81 -5.30 -11.76 -2.37
C CYS A 81 -5.94 -12.56 -1.23
N ALA A 82 -6.67 -11.91 -0.33
CA ALA A 82 -7.40 -12.56 0.76
C ALA A 82 -8.47 -13.53 0.24
N SER A 83 -9.24 -13.09 -0.77
CA SER A 83 -10.24 -13.93 -1.44
C SER A 83 -9.61 -15.14 -2.12
N ALA A 84 -8.51 -14.92 -2.84
CA ALA A 84 -7.79 -15.99 -3.53
C ALA A 84 -7.22 -17.02 -2.54
N LEU A 85 -6.60 -16.58 -1.46
CA LEU A 85 -6.01 -17.43 -0.42
C LEU A 85 -7.06 -18.30 0.26
N LEU A 86 -8.15 -17.70 0.73
CA LEU A 86 -9.20 -18.43 1.44
C LEU A 86 -9.95 -19.38 0.51
N TRP A 87 -10.25 -18.94 -0.72
CA TRP A 87 -10.88 -19.80 -1.73
C TRP A 87 -9.99 -20.98 -2.10
N GLU A 88 -8.71 -20.76 -2.36
CA GLU A 88 -7.76 -21.81 -2.73
C GLU A 88 -7.67 -22.86 -1.63
N PHE A 89 -7.58 -22.43 -0.37
CA PHE A 89 -7.56 -23.35 0.76
C PHE A 89 -8.83 -24.19 0.86
N LEU A 90 -10.01 -23.57 0.82
CA LEU A 90 -11.28 -24.29 0.95
C LEU A 90 -11.57 -25.18 -0.24
N PHE A 91 -11.35 -24.69 -1.45
CA PHE A 91 -11.66 -25.41 -2.68
C PHE A 91 -10.70 -26.58 -2.96
N ARG A 92 -9.43 -26.45 -2.57
CA ARG A 92 -8.40 -27.46 -2.86
C ARG A 92 -8.00 -28.26 -1.64
N GLU A 93 -7.47 -27.62 -0.61
CA GLU A 93 -6.85 -28.32 0.51
C GLU A 93 -7.91 -28.92 1.46
N ALA A 94 -8.88 -28.12 1.88
CA ALA A 94 -9.98 -28.62 2.73
C ALA A 94 -10.80 -29.70 2.01
N ALA A 95 -11.06 -29.53 0.71
CA ALA A 95 -11.77 -30.54 -0.11
C ALA A 95 -11.04 -31.90 -0.15
N LYS A 96 -9.69 -31.89 -0.25
CA LYS A 96 -8.89 -33.13 -0.20
C LYS A 96 -9.04 -33.84 1.15
N VAL A 97 -8.94 -33.10 2.26
CA VAL A 97 -9.06 -33.66 3.61
C VAL A 97 -10.47 -34.20 3.88
N LEU A 98 -11.49 -33.44 3.44
CA LEU A 98 -12.90 -33.83 3.59
C LEU A 98 -13.32 -34.95 2.65
N GLY A 99 -12.52 -35.27 1.63
CA GLY A 99 -12.83 -36.29 0.62
C GLY A 99 -14.03 -35.93 -0.27
N LYS A 100 -14.37 -34.64 -0.36
CA LYS A 100 -15.48 -34.12 -1.17
C LYS A 100 -15.24 -32.68 -1.61
N LYS A 101 -15.93 -32.26 -2.66
CA LYS A 101 -15.89 -30.88 -3.12
C LYS A 101 -16.57 -29.94 -2.10
N VAL A 102 -15.94 -28.83 -1.78
CA VAL A 102 -16.53 -27.74 -1.00
C VAL A 102 -17.21 -26.76 -1.98
N ASP A 103 -18.47 -26.41 -1.74
CA ASP A 103 -19.20 -25.43 -2.55
C ASP A 103 -18.83 -24.01 -2.07
N VAL A 104 -17.77 -23.47 -2.62
CA VAL A 104 -17.23 -22.15 -2.26
C VAL A 104 -16.99 -21.30 -3.50
N VAL A 105 -17.45 -20.05 -3.48
CA VAL A 105 -17.38 -19.10 -4.59
C VAL A 105 -16.81 -17.76 -4.12
N PRO A 106 -15.76 -17.22 -4.76
CA PRO A 106 -15.31 -15.86 -4.51
C PRO A 106 -16.23 -14.86 -5.23
N TYR A 107 -16.50 -13.75 -4.59
CA TYR A 107 -17.29 -12.64 -5.10
C TYR A 107 -16.63 -11.32 -4.73
N ILE A 108 -16.35 -10.47 -5.70
CA ILE A 108 -15.83 -9.13 -5.49
C ILE A 108 -16.75 -8.14 -6.18
N PRO A 109 -17.34 -7.17 -5.44
CA PRO A 109 -18.25 -6.19 -6.00
C PRO A 109 -17.54 -5.23 -6.95
N SER A 110 -18.29 -4.65 -7.89
CA SER A 110 -17.80 -3.55 -8.72
C SER A 110 -17.68 -2.28 -7.87
N ARG A 111 -16.51 -1.67 -7.87
CA ARG A 111 -16.26 -0.40 -7.17
C ARG A 111 -17.19 0.72 -7.62
N ILE A 112 -17.49 0.77 -8.91
CA ILE A 112 -18.29 1.84 -9.52
C ILE A 112 -19.77 1.69 -9.17
N ASP A 113 -20.29 0.46 -9.26
CA ASP A 113 -21.72 0.19 -9.13
C ASP A 113 -22.15 0.00 -7.67
N GLN A 114 -21.30 -0.62 -6.86
CA GLN A 114 -21.65 -1.07 -5.51
C GLN A 114 -20.86 -0.37 -4.39
N GLY A 115 -19.72 0.25 -4.70
CA GLY A 115 -18.89 0.97 -3.72
C GLY A 115 -18.00 0.04 -2.90
N TYR A 116 -17.62 0.49 -1.71
CA TYR A 116 -16.74 -0.21 -0.76
C TYR A 116 -17.56 -0.90 0.33
N GLY A 117 -17.11 -2.08 0.77
CA GLY A 117 -17.68 -2.83 1.87
C GLY A 117 -18.94 -3.63 1.49
N LEU A 118 -19.67 -4.08 2.50
CA LEU A 118 -20.96 -4.73 2.28
C LEU A 118 -22.03 -3.72 1.89
N THR A 119 -22.87 -4.11 0.93
CA THR A 119 -24.02 -3.33 0.47
C THR A 119 -25.26 -4.20 0.36
N GLU A 120 -26.45 -3.59 0.33
CA GLU A 120 -27.70 -4.32 0.08
C GLU A 120 -27.64 -5.10 -1.23
N SER A 121 -27.04 -4.53 -2.28
CA SER A 121 -26.90 -5.20 -3.58
C SER A 121 -25.95 -6.39 -3.49
N SER A 122 -24.80 -6.26 -2.83
CA SER A 122 -23.84 -7.36 -2.73
C SER A 122 -24.35 -8.53 -1.87
N ILE A 123 -25.15 -8.25 -0.81
CA ILE A 123 -25.82 -9.30 -0.03
C ILE A 123 -26.88 -9.99 -0.88
N LYS A 124 -27.65 -9.23 -1.65
CA LYS A 124 -28.65 -9.78 -2.56
C LYS A 124 -28.02 -10.67 -3.63
N ASP A 125 -26.91 -10.23 -4.23
CA ASP A 125 -26.17 -11.04 -5.20
C ASP A 125 -25.68 -12.36 -4.58
N ALA A 126 -25.19 -12.33 -3.32
CA ALA A 126 -24.82 -13.53 -2.59
C ALA A 126 -26.02 -14.46 -2.34
N GLN A 127 -27.19 -13.92 -1.98
CA GLN A 127 -28.43 -14.69 -1.82
C GLN A 127 -28.90 -15.32 -3.14
N GLU A 128 -28.80 -14.59 -4.26
CA GLU A 128 -29.11 -15.11 -5.60
C GLU A 128 -28.17 -16.25 -6.02
N LEU A 129 -26.92 -16.24 -5.53
CA LEU A 129 -25.97 -17.35 -5.67
C LEU A 129 -26.35 -18.57 -4.79
N GLY A 130 -27.34 -18.45 -3.91
CA GLY A 130 -27.73 -19.48 -2.96
C GLY A 130 -26.81 -19.60 -1.74
N CYS A 131 -26.26 -18.49 -1.27
CA CYS A 131 -25.32 -18.43 -0.15
C CYS A 131 -25.98 -18.83 1.17
N ASP A 132 -25.38 -19.79 1.88
CA ASP A 132 -25.73 -20.16 3.26
C ASP A 132 -24.81 -19.46 4.29
N LEU A 133 -23.55 -19.21 3.92
CA LEU A 133 -22.55 -18.52 4.74
C LEU A 133 -21.80 -17.49 3.91
N LEU A 134 -21.91 -16.23 4.28
CA LEU A 134 -21.13 -15.14 3.71
C LEU A 134 -19.89 -14.86 4.58
N ILE A 135 -18.72 -15.02 3.99
CA ILE A 135 -17.45 -14.68 4.63
C ILE A 135 -16.94 -13.39 3.98
N THR A 136 -16.77 -12.31 4.74
CA THR A 136 -16.07 -11.15 4.20
C THR A 136 -14.56 -11.29 4.42
N VAL A 137 -13.78 -10.75 3.51
CA VAL A 137 -12.34 -10.58 3.67
C VAL A 137 -11.98 -9.14 3.32
N ASP A 138 -11.20 -8.48 4.17
CA ASP A 138 -10.74 -7.11 3.99
C ASP A 138 -11.87 -6.05 3.98
N CYS A 139 -13.03 -6.37 4.56
CA CYS A 139 -14.15 -5.44 4.69
C CYS A 139 -15.20 -5.93 5.69
N GLY A 140 -16.12 -5.04 6.06
CA GLY A 140 -17.34 -5.41 6.77
C GLY A 140 -17.37 -5.07 8.26
N VAL A 141 -16.26 -4.68 8.89
CA VAL A 141 -16.22 -4.38 10.34
C VAL A 141 -17.13 -3.21 10.73
N ARG A 142 -17.47 -2.34 9.79
CA ARG A 142 -18.35 -1.17 10.00
C ARG A 142 -19.79 -1.38 9.57
N ASP A 143 -20.12 -2.53 8.99
CA ASP A 143 -21.42 -2.79 8.37
C ASP A 143 -22.41 -3.51 9.30
N LYS A 144 -22.25 -3.35 10.64
CA LYS A 144 -23.01 -4.04 11.69
C LYS A 144 -24.53 -3.95 11.50
N GLU A 145 -25.06 -2.77 11.18
CA GLU A 145 -26.50 -2.57 10.98
C GLU A 145 -27.02 -3.40 9.81
N LEU A 146 -26.28 -3.38 8.71
CA LEU A 146 -26.63 -4.14 7.50
C LEU A 146 -26.55 -5.64 7.76
N ILE A 147 -25.49 -6.12 8.43
CA ILE A 147 -25.32 -7.52 8.79
C ILE A 147 -26.47 -7.98 9.70
N ASN A 148 -26.78 -7.24 10.76
CA ASN A 148 -27.87 -7.60 11.69
C ASN A 148 -29.24 -7.65 10.99
N LYS A 149 -29.47 -6.79 10.00
CA LYS A 149 -30.71 -6.81 9.21
C LYS A 149 -30.89 -8.13 8.47
N HIS A 150 -29.82 -8.73 7.98
CA HIS A 150 -29.83 -9.95 7.16
C HIS A 150 -29.45 -11.23 7.94
N SER A 151 -29.03 -11.13 9.20
CA SER A 151 -28.53 -12.26 10.02
C SER A 151 -29.60 -13.33 10.34
N LYS A 152 -30.88 -13.06 10.08
CA LYS A 152 -31.97 -14.05 10.22
C LYS A 152 -32.02 -15.05 9.06
N ASP A 153 -31.60 -14.63 7.89
CA ASP A 153 -31.74 -15.37 6.63
C ASP A 153 -30.38 -15.87 6.10
N LEU A 154 -29.28 -15.30 6.57
CA LEU A 154 -27.93 -15.56 6.12
C LEU A 154 -26.94 -15.53 7.29
N ASP A 155 -26.08 -16.52 7.36
CA ASP A 155 -24.99 -16.54 8.34
C ASP A 155 -23.78 -15.75 7.85
N PHE A 156 -23.10 -15.06 8.80
CA PHE A 156 -21.94 -14.23 8.49
C PHE A 156 -20.70 -14.62 9.31
N VAL A 157 -19.55 -14.57 8.65
CA VAL A 157 -18.21 -14.49 9.24
C VAL A 157 -17.53 -13.25 8.65
N ILE A 158 -17.29 -12.26 9.47
CA ILE A 158 -16.66 -11.01 9.06
C ILE A 158 -15.18 -11.08 9.39
N THR A 159 -14.30 -10.98 8.40
CA THR A 159 -12.87 -10.83 8.60
C THR A 159 -12.41 -9.52 7.99
N ASP A 160 -11.79 -8.69 8.80
CA ASP A 160 -11.42 -7.33 8.40
C ASP A 160 -10.21 -6.88 9.22
N HIS A 161 -9.48 -5.88 8.74
CA HIS A 161 -8.35 -5.29 9.42
C HIS A 161 -8.50 -3.77 9.63
N HIS A 162 -9.50 -3.16 9.02
CA HIS A 162 -9.76 -1.73 9.12
C HIS A 162 -10.11 -1.30 10.55
N GLN A 163 -10.00 0.01 10.83
CA GLN A 163 -10.33 0.55 12.15
C GLN A 163 -11.77 0.21 12.54
N PRO A 164 -11.97 -0.56 13.63
CA PRO A 164 -13.31 -0.91 14.07
C PRO A 164 -14.05 0.31 14.62
N PRO A 165 -15.40 0.32 14.61
CA PRO A 165 -16.18 1.36 15.27
C PRO A 165 -15.97 1.33 16.80
N GLU A 166 -16.12 2.49 17.45
CA GLU A 166 -15.90 2.63 18.92
C GLU A 166 -16.88 1.79 19.74
N ASP A 167 -18.08 1.55 19.22
CA ASP A 167 -19.17 0.81 19.88
C ASP A 167 -19.19 -0.69 19.54
N ILE A 168 -18.12 -1.24 18.97
CA ILE A 168 -18.04 -2.66 18.67
C ILE A 168 -18.19 -3.49 19.96
N SER A 169 -19.12 -4.44 19.99
CA SER A 169 -19.46 -5.24 21.16
C SER A 169 -19.24 -6.74 20.91
N GLU A 170 -19.07 -7.51 22.01
CA GLU A 170 -18.96 -8.97 21.94
C GLU A 170 -20.28 -9.67 21.58
N ASN A 171 -21.44 -9.01 21.79
CA ASN A 171 -22.76 -9.56 21.50
C ASN A 171 -23.15 -9.25 20.04
N LEU A 172 -22.47 -9.89 19.13
CA LEU A 172 -22.73 -9.79 17.69
C LEU A 172 -23.54 -11.01 17.24
N ASP A 173 -24.53 -10.81 16.38
CA ASP A 173 -25.32 -11.88 15.75
C ASP A 173 -24.51 -12.63 14.66
N TYR A 174 -23.25 -12.28 14.49
CA TYR A 174 -22.31 -12.85 13.53
C TYR A 174 -20.94 -13.11 14.18
N ILE A 175 -20.07 -13.84 13.50
CA ILE A 175 -18.70 -14.05 13.96
C ILE A 175 -17.81 -12.98 13.36
N LEU A 176 -17.12 -12.23 14.23
CA LEU A 176 -16.11 -11.26 13.83
C LEU A 176 -14.71 -11.84 14.10
N VAL A 177 -13.82 -11.75 13.10
CA VAL A 177 -12.39 -12.04 13.20
C VAL A 177 -11.64 -10.73 12.98
N HIS A 178 -10.95 -10.23 14.02
CA HIS A 178 -10.33 -8.91 13.95
C HIS A 178 -9.13 -8.76 14.87
N GLN A 179 -8.06 -8.12 14.39
CA GLN A 179 -6.80 -7.94 15.15
C GLN A 179 -6.85 -6.79 16.17
N MET A 180 -7.78 -5.85 16.03
CA MET A 180 -7.94 -4.70 16.93
C MET A 180 -9.20 -4.78 17.80
N TYR A 181 -9.72 -6.00 18.09
CA TYR A 181 -10.88 -6.10 18.95
C TYR A 181 -10.52 -5.63 20.38
N PRO A 182 -11.28 -4.67 20.98
CA PRO A 182 -10.94 -4.08 22.28
C PRO A 182 -10.77 -5.11 23.40
N GLY A 183 -9.61 -5.06 24.08
CA GLY A 183 -9.27 -5.97 25.18
C GLY A 183 -8.85 -7.38 24.76
N LYS A 184 -8.82 -7.68 23.46
CA LYS A 184 -8.39 -8.96 22.88
C LYS A 184 -7.61 -8.73 21.58
N GLU A 185 -6.79 -7.69 21.58
CA GLU A 185 -6.01 -7.32 20.42
C GLU A 185 -4.94 -8.37 20.11
N TYR A 186 -4.74 -8.62 18.83
CA TYR A 186 -3.62 -9.40 18.33
C TYR A 186 -2.30 -8.64 18.58
N PRO A 187 -1.18 -9.32 18.86
CA PRO A 187 0.09 -8.66 19.18
C PRO A 187 0.53 -7.62 18.14
N ASN A 188 0.25 -7.88 16.85
CA ASN A 188 0.48 -6.94 15.76
C ASN A 188 -0.85 -6.42 15.24
N LYS A 189 -1.14 -5.15 15.50
CA LYS A 189 -2.42 -4.50 15.13
C LYS A 189 -2.45 -4.05 13.67
N GLU A 190 -1.29 -3.73 13.12
CA GLU A 190 -1.13 -3.22 11.75
C GLU A 190 -0.75 -4.35 10.80
N ILE A 191 -1.70 -5.25 10.53
CA ILE A 191 -1.60 -6.32 9.53
C ILE A 191 -2.70 -6.13 8.49
N CYS A 192 -2.46 -6.53 7.23
CA CYS A 192 -3.43 -6.42 6.14
C CYS A 192 -4.54 -7.48 6.22
N GLY A 193 -5.61 -7.30 5.45
CA GLY A 193 -6.74 -8.25 5.39
C GLY A 193 -6.33 -9.65 4.93
N THR A 194 -5.38 -9.76 4.00
CA THR A 194 -4.81 -11.06 3.60
C THR A 194 -4.06 -11.74 4.74
N ALA A 195 -3.38 -10.99 5.62
CA ALA A 195 -2.74 -11.57 6.81
C ALA A 195 -3.79 -12.07 7.82
N VAL A 196 -4.92 -11.37 7.98
CA VAL A 196 -6.06 -11.87 8.77
C VAL A 196 -6.62 -13.16 8.16
N ALA A 197 -6.79 -13.22 6.84
CA ALA A 197 -7.22 -14.42 6.13
C ALA A 197 -6.21 -15.58 6.25
N TYR A 198 -4.90 -15.29 6.22
CA TYR A 198 -3.83 -16.26 6.47
C TYR A 198 -3.94 -16.89 7.88
N LEU A 199 -4.13 -16.06 8.90
CA LEU A 199 -4.31 -16.55 10.27
C LEU A 199 -5.59 -17.39 10.41
N LEU A 200 -6.66 -17.04 9.68
CA LEU A 200 -7.86 -17.88 9.59
C LEU A 200 -7.57 -19.20 8.90
N VAL A 201 -6.78 -19.23 7.83
CA VAL A 201 -6.36 -20.47 7.15
C VAL A 201 -5.56 -21.36 8.11
N GLN A 202 -4.65 -20.81 8.94
CA GLN A 202 -3.97 -21.62 9.96
C GLN A 202 -4.95 -22.23 10.98
N ALA A 203 -6.00 -21.49 11.37
CA ALA A 203 -7.05 -22.02 12.23
C ALA A 203 -7.91 -23.10 11.55
N LEU A 204 -8.18 -22.96 10.25
CA LEU A 204 -8.88 -23.98 9.45
C LEU A 204 -8.05 -25.27 9.29
N ARG A 205 -6.73 -25.15 9.15
CA ARG A 205 -5.80 -26.30 9.10
C ARG A 205 -5.86 -27.07 10.43
N GLU A 206 -5.80 -26.37 11.57
CA GLU A 206 -5.92 -27.01 12.88
C GLU A 206 -7.27 -27.70 13.06
N GLU A 207 -8.40 -27.08 12.66
CA GLU A 207 -9.75 -27.67 12.76
C GLU A 207 -9.93 -28.90 11.87
N LEU A 208 -9.15 -29.01 10.80
CA LEU A 208 -9.08 -30.16 9.90
C LEU A 208 -7.99 -31.18 10.31
N GLU A 209 -7.32 -30.99 11.45
CA GLU A 209 -6.22 -31.83 11.93
C GLU A 209 -5.07 -31.99 10.92
N MET A 210 -4.82 -30.93 10.11
CA MET A 210 -3.71 -30.88 9.17
C MET A 210 -2.42 -30.50 9.88
N GLU A 211 -1.27 -30.90 9.32
CA GLU A 211 0.03 -30.42 9.78
C GLU A 211 0.15 -28.91 9.65
N GLU A 212 0.84 -28.26 10.59
CA GLU A 212 1.13 -26.84 10.52
C GLU A 212 2.00 -26.54 9.28
N ASP A 213 1.60 -25.52 8.53
CA ASP A 213 2.35 -25.02 7.39
C ASP A 213 2.31 -23.50 7.41
N ARG A 214 3.32 -22.90 8.04
CA ARG A 214 3.43 -21.45 8.19
C ARG A 214 3.80 -20.73 6.91
N GLU A 215 4.29 -21.47 5.93
CA GLU A 215 4.64 -20.89 4.63
C GLU A 215 3.44 -20.80 3.68
N TYR A 216 2.37 -21.57 3.91
CA TYR A 216 1.23 -21.62 3.01
C TYR A 216 0.62 -20.25 2.74
N GLY A 217 0.70 -19.78 1.50
CA GLY A 217 0.07 -18.52 1.04
C GLY A 217 0.84 -17.24 1.41
N LEU A 218 2.06 -17.33 1.95
CA LEU A 218 2.86 -16.14 2.27
C LEU A 218 3.22 -15.30 1.05
N ASP A 219 3.22 -15.87 -0.15
CA ASP A 219 3.36 -15.15 -1.41
C ASP A 219 2.25 -14.08 -1.60
N LEU A 220 1.00 -14.44 -1.30
CA LEU A 220 -0.14 -13.52 -1.35
C LEU A 220 -0.12 -12.53 -0.18
N VAL A 221 0.25 -13.00 1.03
CA VAL A 221 0.36 -12.14 2.21
C VAL A 221 1.44 -11.07 2.00
N ALA A 222 2.60 -11.42 1.44
CA ALA A 222 3.66 -10.46 1.15
C ALA A 222 3.24 -9.42 0.12
N LEU A 223 2.60 -9.86 -0.97
CA LEU A 223 2.10 -8.96 -2.00
C LEU A 223 1.11 -7.95 -1.42
N SER A 224 0.18 -8.43 -0.62
CA SER A 224 -0.84 -7.64 0.02
C SER A 224 -0.26 -6.68 1.08
N THR A 225 0.58 -7.18 1.99
CA THR A 225 1.24 -6.38 3.03
C THR A 225 1.96 -5.16 2.46
N VAL A 226 2.64 -5.34 1.31
CA VAL A 226 3.36 -4.25 0.65
C VAL A 226 2.41 -3.31 -0.08
N THR A 227 1.38 -3.82 -0.74
CA THR A 227 0.46 -3.00 -1.56
C THR A 227 -0.53 -2.20 -0.72
N ASP A 228 -0.92 -2.72 0.43
CA ASP A 228 -1.76 -2.04 1.42
C ASP A 228 -0.94 -1.15 2.37
N MET A 229 0.34 -0.97 2.08
CA MET A 229 1.26 -0.10 2.81
C MET A 229 1.32 -0.39 4.31
N MET A 230 1.30 -1.66 4.70
CA MET A 230 1.53 -2.04 6.09
C MET A 230 3.00 -1.82 6.48
N PRO A 231 3.29 -1.41 7.72
CA PRO A 231 4.67 -1.18 8.16
C PRO A 231 5.48 -2.48 8.11
N LEU A 232 6.62 -2.48 7.38
CA LEU A 232 7.48 -3.66 7.24
C LEU A 232 8.36 -3.87 8.49
N LEU A 233 7.69 -3.94 9.63
CA LEU A 233 8.23 -4.19 10.97
C LEU A 233 7.61 -5.46 11.55
N ASP A 234 8.22 -6.00 12.58
CA ASP A 234 7.69 -7.15 13.33
C ASP A 234 7.16 -8.27 12.39
N VAL A 235 5.93 -8.74 12.60
CA VAL A 235 5.34 -9.84 11.83
C VAL A 235 5.22 -9.53 10.33
N ASN A 236 4.94 -8.30 9.95
CA ASN A 236 4.84 -7.93 8.53
C ASN A 236 6.18 -8.11 7.81
N ARG A 237 7.28 -7.84 8.50
CA ARG A 237 8.61 -8.08 7.97
C ARG A 237 8.86 -9.58 7.73
N ILE A 238 8.40 -10.44 8.66
CA ILE A 238 8.46 -11.91 8.49
C ILE A 238 7.66 -12.31 7.24
N PHE A 239 6.40 -11.86 7.14
CA PHE A 239 5.54 -12.16 6.01
C PHE A 239 6.16 -11.78 4.67
N VAL A 240 6.72 -10.56 4.58
CA VAL A 240 7.30 -10.07 3.32
C VAL A 240 8.60 -10.77 2.98
N LYS A 241 9.48 -11.05 3.96
CA LYS A 241 10.73 -11.78 3.72
C LYS A 241 10.46 -13.17 3.13
N TYR A 242 9.69 -13.99 3.83
CA TYR A 242 9.41 -15.36 3.40
C TYR A 242 8.47 -15.42 2.19
N GLY A 243 7.54 -14.49 2.08
CA GLY A 243 6.69 -14.40 0.89
C GLY A 243 7.47 -14.04 -0.38
N LEU A 244 8.45 -13.14 -0.31
CA LEU A 244 9.36 -12.84 -1.42
C LEU A 244 10.19 -14.07 -1.81
N GLU A 245 10.65 -14.86 -0.84
CA GLU A 245 11.33 -16.13 -1.10
C GLU A 245 10.41 -17.12 -1.85
N GLN A 246 9.13 -17.21 -1.48
CA GLN A 246 8.17 -18.05 -2.20
C GLN A 246 7.89 -17.53 -3.61
N ILE A 247 7.65 -16.23 -3.76
CA ILE A 247 7.42 -15.61 -5.06
C ILE A 247 8.62 -15.86 -6.00
N SER A 248 9.84 -15.77 -5.48
CA SER A 248 11.07 -16.00 -6.26
C SER A 248 11.16 -17.41 -6.84
N LYS A 249 10.53 -18.41 -6.21
CA LYS A 249 10.44 -19.80 -6.68
C LYS A 249 9.47 -19.98 -7.87
N GLY A 250 8.62 -18.97 -8.15
CA GLY A 250 7.69 -18.96 -9.29
C GLY A 250 6.59 -20.04 -9.25
N GLN A 251 6.25 -20.57 -8.07
CA GLN A 251 5.32 -21.71 -7.94
C GLN A 251 3.86 -21.34 -8.22
N ARG A 252 3.43 -20.10 -7.87
CA ARG A 252 2.08 -19.62 -8.21
C ARG A 252 2.06 -19.14 -9.66
N LEU A 253 1.53 -19.99 -10.56
CA LEU A 253 1.58 -19.76 -12.02
C LEU A 253 1.06 -18.40 -12.44
N GLY A 254 -0.06 -17.95 -11.88
CA GLY A 254 -0.64 -16.65 -12.23
C GLY A 254 0.21 -15.47 -11.81
N LEU A 255 0.72 -15.48 -10.59
CA LEU A 255 1.62 -14.43 -10.10
C LEU A 255 2.94 -14.42 -10.89
N ASN A 256 3.48 -15.61 -11.17
CA ASN A 256 4.68 -15.77 -11.99
C ASN A 256 4.48 -15.21 -13.42
N ALA A 257 3.35 -15.52 -14.05
CA ALA A 257 3.01 -14.98 -15.38
C ALA A 257 2.96 -13.44 -15.37
N LEU A 258 2.37 -12.84 -14.33
CA LEU A 258 2.30 -11.38 -14.19
C LEU A 258 3.68 -10.74 -13.98
N ILE A 259 4.54 -11.37 -13.18
CA ILE A 259 5.93 -10.94 -12.94
C ILE A 259 6.72 -10.95 -14.25
N LEU A 260 6.70 -12.07 -14.98
CA LEU A 260 7.38 -12.21 -16.26
C LEU A 260 6.85 -11.21 -17.31
N ARG A 261 5.52 -11.01 -17.35
CA ARG A 261 4.90 -10.02 -18.24
C ARG A 261 5.31 -8.59 -17.92
N SER A 262 5.69 -8.34 -16.66
CA SER A 262 6.20 -7.03 -16.21
C SER A 262 7.68 -6.81 -16.55
N GLY A 263 8.36 -7.77 -17.17
CA GLY A 263 9.78 -7.71 -17.53
C GLY A 263 10.71 -8.00 -16.36
N ILE A 264 10.22 -8.62 -15.30
CA ILE A 264 10.99 -8.96 -14.09
C ILE A 264 11.22 -10.47 -14.08
N LEU A 265 12.42 -10.90 -13.70
CA LEU A 265 12.65 -12.33 -13.41
C LEU A 265 12.22 -12.62 -11.96
N PRO A 266 11.53 -13.74 -11.69
CA PRO A 266 11.06 -14.07 -10.33
C PRO A 266 12.15 -14.02 -9.27
N LYS A 267 13.36 -14.45 -9.59
CA LYS A 267 14.53 -14.41 -8.68
C LYS A 267 14.99 -13.00 -8.28
N ASP A 268 14.60 -11.98 -9.06
CA ASP A 268 15.01 -10.58 -8.84
C ASP A 268 13.88 -9.76 -8.19
N ILE A 269 12.77 -10.44 -7.80
CA ILE A 269 11.62 -9.80 -7.17
C ILE A 269 12.00 -9.24 -5.79
N ASN A 270 11.49 -8.06 -5.48
CA ASN A 270 11.65 -7.43 -4.17
C ASN A 270 10.40 -6.62 -3.80
N SER A 271 10.37 -6.03 -2.62
CA SER A 271 9.22 -5.26 -2.13
C SER A 271 8.87 -4.05 -3.03
N TYR A 272 9.86 -3.38 -3.65
CA TYR A 272 9.61 -2.31 -4.62
C TYR A 272 8.78 -2.83 -5.80
N HIS A 273 9.16 -4.00 -6.33
CA HIS A 273 8.42 -4.60 -7.44
C HIS A 273 6.99 -4.97 -7.04
N LEU A 274 6.77 -5.46 -5.81
CA LEU A 274 5.43 -5.74 -5.32
C LEU A 274 4.58 -4.47 -5.24
N GLY A 275 5.08 -3.41 -4.63
CA GLY A 275 4.33 -2.18 -4.40
C GLY A 275 4.13 -1.31 -5.65
N TYR A 276 5.13 -1.25 -6.55
CA TYR A 276 5.12 -0.31 -7.68
C TYR A 276 4.94 -0.95 -9.05
N VAL A 277 5.07 -2.27 -9.16
CA VAL A 277 4.95 -2.96 -10.45
C VAL A 277 3.80 -3.97 -10.45
N ILE A 278 3.78 -4.92 -9.52
CA ILE A 278 2.79 -6.01 -9.50
C ILE A 278 1.45 -5.52 -8.92
N GLY A 279 1.46 -4.94 -7.73
CA GLY A 279 0.26 -4.44 -7.05
C GLY A 279 -0.56 -3.47 -7.90
N PRO A 280 0.04 -2.46 -8.56
CA PRO A 280 -0.68 -1.58 -9.47
C PRO A 280 -1.39 -2.26 -10.63
N ARG A 281 -0.90 -3.42 -11.12
CA ARG A 281 -1.56 -4.21 -12.17
C ARG A 281 -2.80 -4.92 -11.65
N ILE A 282 -2.73 -5.47 -10.45
CA ILE A 282 -3.88 -6.07 -9.77
C ILE A 282 -4.90 -4.99 -9.41
N ASN A 283 -4.46 -3.89 -8.80
CA ASN A 283 -5.32 -2.77 -8.44
C ASN A 283 -6.00 -2.10 -9.63
N ALA A 284 -5.40 -2.14 -10.83
CA ALA A 284 -6.01 -1.58 -12.03
C ALA A 284 -7.29 -2.33 -12.42
N ALA A 285 -7.37 -3.63 -12.18
CA ALA A 285 -8.57 -4.42 -12.40
C ALA A 285 -9.77 -3.89 -11.59
N GLY A 286 -9.57 -3.54 -10.32
CA GLY A 286 -10.61 -2.96 -9.46
C GLY A 286 -10.94 -1.49 -9.77
N ARG A 287 -10.14 -0.79 -10.60
CA ARG A 287 -10.36 0.61 -10.93
C ARG A 287 -11.09 0.83 -12.25
N ILE A 288 -10.71 0.10 -13.29
CA ILE A 288 -11.19 0.27 -14.66
C ILE A 288 -11.47 -1.05 -15.39
N GLY A 289 -11.39 -2.19 -14.68
CA GLY A 289 -11.63 -3.53 -15.22
C GLY A 289 -12.48 -4.38 -14.28
N SER A 290 -12.27 -5.70 -14.31
CA SER A 290 -12.94 -6.67 -13.43
C SER A 290 -11.97 -7.24 -12.39
N PRO A 291 -12.17 -6.98 -11.09
CA PRO A 291 -11.30 -7.52 -10.04
C PRO A 291 -11.33 -9.06 -9.98
N MET A 292 -12.41 -9.70 -10.43
CA MET A 292 -12.52 -11.15 -10.50
C MET A 292 -11.50 -11.80 -11.43
N GLU A 293 -11.03 -11.09 -12.49
CA GLU A 293 -9.97 -11.61 -13.35
C GLU A 293 -8.64 -11.73 -12.58
N ALA A 294 -8.36 -10.80 -11.66
CA ALA A 294 -7.18 -10.89 -10.81
C ALA A 294 -7.28 -12.08 -9.82
N VAL A 295 -8.46 -12.34 -9.22
CA VAL A 295 -8.67 -13.54 -8.41
C VAL A 295 -8.43 -14.80 -9.25
N LYS A 296 -9.03 -14.90 -10.45
CA LYS A 296 -8.85 -16.03 -11.37
C LYS A 296 -7.39 -16.26 -11.73
N LEU A 297 -6.63 -15.17 -11.96
CA LEU A 297 -5.20 -15.26 -12.21
C LEU A 297 -4.47 -15.94 -11.04
N LEU A 298 -4.70 -15.42 -9.81
CA LEU A 298 -3.97 -15.88 -8.63
C LEU A 298 -4.25 -17.34 -8.26
N VAL A 299 -5.45 -17.85 -8.60
CA VAL A 299 -5.85 -19.24 -8.27
C VAL A 299 -5.76 -20.21 -9.45
N SER A 300 -5.44 -19.77 -10.66
CA SER A 300 -5.40 -20.64 -11.84
C SER A 300 -4.22 -21.61 -11.80
N SER A 301 -4.49 -22.85 -12.21
CA SER A 301 -3.48 -23.89 -12.46
C SER A 301 -3.21 -24.13 -13.96
N ASP A 302 -3.84 -23.34 -14.84
CA ASP A 302 -3.69 -23.40 -16.29
C ASP A 302 -2.72 -22.29 -16.74
N GLU A 303 -1.54 -22.68 -17.18
CA GLU A 303 -0.46 -21.77 -17.59
C GLU A 303 -0.86 -20.85 -18.75
N LYS A 304 -1.61 -21.39 -19.72
CA LYS A 304 -2.09 -20.60 -20.86
C LYS A 304 -3.07 -19.52 -20.41
N LYS A 305 -4.01 -19.89 -19.55
CA LYS A 305 -4.98 -18.97 -18.96
C LYS A 305 -4.30 -17.89 -18.12
N CYS A 306 -3.29 -18.28 -17.33
CA CYS A 306 -2.48 -17.34 -16.55
C CYS A 306 -1.80 -16.31 -17.46
N THR A 307 -1.25 -16.75 -18.59
CA THR A 307 -0.60 -15.87 -19.56
C THR A 307 -1.60 -14.90 -20.21
N GLU A 308 -2.78 -15.38 -20.59
CA GLU A 308 -3.86 -14.57 -21.17
C GLU A 308 -4.32 -13.48 -20.20
N ILE A 309 -4.65 -13.84 -18.95
CA ILE A 309 -5.10 -12.88 -17.93
C ILE A 309 -3.98 -11.91 -17.54
N ALA A 310 -2.74 -12.37 -17.41
CA ALA A 310 -1.60 -11.48 -17.11
C ALA A 310 -1.40 -10.42 -18.21
N ASN A 311 -1.59 -10.78 -19.48
CA ASN A 311 -1.56 -9.83 -20.60
C ASN A 311 -2.69 -8.79 -20.50
N GLU A 312 -3.90 -9.24 -20.17
CA GLU A 312 -5.07 -8.37 -19.97
C GLU A 312 -4.83 -7.37 -18.84
N LEU A 313 -4.43 -7.83 -17.64
CA LEU A 313 -4.14 -6.97 -16.50
C LEU A 313 -3.01 -5.97 -16.79
N ASN A 314 -1.99 -6.37 -17.52
CA ASN A 314 -0.94 -5.46 -17.96
C ASN A 314 -1.49 -4.37 -18.90
N SER A 315 -2.39 -4.71 -19.83
CA SER A 315 -3.03 -3.76 -20.74
C SER A 315 -3.94 -2.77 -19.99
N ILE A 316 -4.75 -3.26 -19.07
CA ILE A 316 -5.59 -2.44 -18.19
C ILE A 316 -4.73 -1.47 -17.36
N ASN A 317 -3.61 -1.94 -16.80
CA ASN A 317 -2.71 -1.08 -16.04
C ASN A 317 -2.06 0.01 -16.93
N PHE A 318 -1.71 -0.32 -18.17
CA PHE A 318 -1.18 0.66 -19.12
C PHE A 318 -2.23 1.74 -19.44
N GLU A 319 -3.48 1.35 -19.69
CA GLU A 319 -4.59 2.28 -19.90
C GLU A 319 -4.80 3.17 -18.66
N ARG A 320 -4.81 2.59 -17.47
CA ARG A 320 -4.89 3.34 -16.21
C ARG A 320 -3.75 4.38 -16.09
N GLN A 321 -2.52 4.00 -16.43
CA GLN A 321 -1.37 4.91 -16.40
C GLN A 321 -1.54 6.06 -17.39
N LYS A 322 -1.99 5.76 -18.61
CA LYS A 322 -2.25 6.74 -19.66
C LYS A 322 -3.29 7.76 -19.22
N LEU A 323 -4.48 7.28 -18.78
CA LEU A 323 -5.54 8.14 -18.24
C LEU A 323 -5.07 8.98 -17.04
N THR A 324 -4.27 8.40 -16.15
CA THR A 324 -3.73 9.14 -15.00
C THR A 324 -2.80 10.27 -15.43
N THR A 325 -1.96 10.03 -16.46
CA THR A 325 -1.04 11.05 -16.97
C THR A 325 -1.79 12.17 -17.69
N GLU A 326 -2.73 11.83 -18.56
CA GLU A 326 -3.56 12.80 -19.29
C GLU A 326 -4.32 13.72 -18.33
N ILE A 327 -4.99 13.14 -17.33
CA ILE A 327 -5.73 13.93 -16.33
C ILE A 327 -4.75 14.76 -15.46
N LEU A 328 -3.61 14.21 -15.08
CA LEU A 328 -2.62 14.90 -14.28
C LEU A 328 -2.05 16.13 -15.01
N ASP A 329 -1.79 16.03 -16.29
CA ASP A 329 -1.23 17.15 -17.06
C ASP A 329 -2.24 18.29 -17.17
N ILE A 330 -3.53 17.97 -17.42
CA ILE A 330 -4.61 18.97 -17.38
C ILE A 330 -4.73 19.58 -15.98
N ALA A 331 -4.76 18.72 -14.94
CA ALA A 331 -4.94 19.16 -13.57
C ALA A 331 -3.82 20.09 -13.07
N LYS A 332 -2.59 19.94 -13.57
CA LYS A 332 -1.46 20.81 -13.22
C LYS A 332 -1.62 22.24 -13.71
N GLU A 333 -2.27 22.43 -14.85
CA GLU A 333 -2.52 23.78 -15.41
C GLU A 333 -3.50 24.59 -14.57
N ASP A 334 -4.40 23.90 -13.84
CA ASP A 334 -5.43 24.50 -12.98
C ASP A 334 -4.99 24.68 -11.51
N VAL A 335 -3.75 24.30 -11.16
CA VAL A 335 -3.26 24.40 -9.77
C VAL A 335 -2.97 25.84 -9.38
N ASP A 336 -3.68 26.33 -8.36
CA ASP A 336 -3.43 27.62 -7.72
C ASP A 336 -2.51 27.47 -6.49
N LEU A 337 -1.24 27.84 -6.65
CA LEU A 337 -0.23 27.77 -5.60
C LEU A 337 -0.31 28.90 -4.56
N GLU A 338 -1.17 29.91 -4.72
CA GLU A 338 -1.43 30.91 -3.68
C GLU A 338 -2.21 30.30 -2.52
N ASN A 339 -3.01 29.26 -2.79
CA ASN A 339 -3.77 28.53 -1.78
C ASN A 339 -2.98 27.38 -1.16
N LYS A 340 -3.17 27.19 0.15
CA LYS A 340 -2.53 26.10 0.91
C LYS A 340 -3.21 24.73 0.72
N LEU A 341 -4.41 24.69 0.17
CA LEU A 341 -5.11 23.50 -0.32
C LEU A 341 -5.35 23.68 -1.81
N LEU A 342 -4.98 22.68 -2.58
CA LEU A 342 -5.16 22.68 -4.03
C LEU A 342 -6.51 22.03 -4.36
N PHE A 343 -7.31 22.72 -5.17
CA PHE A 343 -8.58 22.19 -5.64
C PHE A 343 -8.60 22.19 -7.17
N VAL A 344 -8.90 21.03 -7.75
CA VAL A 344 -8.98 20.83 -9.19
C VAL A 344 -10.27 20.14 -9.54
N GLN A 345 -10.98 20.60 -10.57
CA GLN A 345 -12.21 20.02 -11.04
C GLN A 345 -12.16 19.75 -12.53
N GLY A 346 -12.55 18.54 -12.92
CA GLY A 346 -12.74 18.18 -14.32
C GLY A 346 -14.13 17.65 -14.61
N GLU A 347 -14.42 17.49 -15.89
CA GLU A 347 -15.65 16.89 -16.37
C GLU A 347 -15.35 15.54 -17.02
N ASN A 348 -16.19 14.54 -16.73
CA ASN A 348 -16.09 13.19 -17.28
C ASN A 348 -14.75 12.47 -17.01
N TRP A 349 -14.01 12.88 -15.98
CA TRP A 349 -12.84 12.12 -15.54
C TRP A 349 -13.28 10.83 -14.85
N HIS A 350 -12.55 9.78 -15.08
CA HIS A 350 -12.87 8.47 -14.50
C HIS A 350 -12.69 8.47 -12.98
N GLU A 351 -13.75 8.12 -12.24
CA GLU A 351 -13.77 8.15 -10.76
C GLU A 351 -12.67 7.30 -10.10
N GLY A 352 -12.32 6.16 -10.70
CA GLY A 352 -11.23 5.30 -10.23
C GLY A 352 -9.83 5.92 -10.38
N ILE A 353 -9.71 7.04 -11.14
CA ILE A 353 -8.43 7.69 -11.47
C ILE A 353 -8.19 8.97 -10.66
N ILE A 354 -9.23 9.76 -10.35
CA ILE A 354 -9.07 11.06 -9.67
C ILE A 354 -8.30 10.96 -8.36
N GLY A 355 -8.41 9.85 -7.62
CA GLY A 355 -7.65 9.61 -6.39
C GLY A 355 -6.15 9.40 -6.61
N LEU A 356 -5.76 8.86 -7.78
CA LEU A 356 -4.35 8.72 -8.17
C LEU A 356 -3.77 10.08 -8.57
N VAL A 357 -4.55 10.88 -9.27
CA VAL A 357 -4.17 12.25 -9.65
C VAL A 357 -3.99 13.11 -8.40
N ALA A 358 -4.95 13.06 -7.44
CA ALA A 358 -4.84 13.75 -6.16
C ALA A 358 -3.56 13.37 -5.40
N GLY A 359 -3.21 12.07 -5.37
CA GLY A 359 -1.98 11.60 -4.75
C GLY A 359 -0.72 12.13 -5.42
N LYS A 360 -0.66 12.12 -6.76
CA LYS A 360 0.49 12.64 -7.52
C LYS A 360 0.68 14.15 -7.35
N LEU A 361 -0.41 14.91 -7.35
CA LEU A 361 -0.36 16.35 -7.09
C LEU A 361 0.08 16.64 -5.63
N GLN A 362 -0.43 15.87 -4.66
CA GLN A 362 -0.02 16.00 -3.26
C GLN A 362 1.47 15.67 -3.08
N GLU A 363 1.98 14.62 -3.74
CA GLU A 363 3.40 14.26 -3.71
C GLU A 363 4.27 15.36 -4.32
N GLN A 364 3.84 15.94 -5.44
CA GLN A 364 4.58 16.96 -6.18
C GLN A 364 4.64 18.30 -5.45
N PHE A 365 3.51 18.75 -4.90
CA PHE A 365 3.39 20.10 -4.30
C PHE A 365 3.46 20.11 -2.77
N TYR A 366 3.40 18.93 -2.14
CA TYR A 366 3.33 18.76 -0.69
C TYR A 366 2.26 19.66 -0.03
N ARG A 367 1.06 19.63 -0.59
CA ARG A 367 -0.13 20.35 -0.10
C ARG A 367 -1.32 19.39 -0.06
N PRO A 368 -2.33 19.62 0.80
CA PRO A 368 -3.61 18.93 0.65
C PRO A 368 -4.20 19.22 -0.73
N VAL A 369 -4.71 18.18 -1.38
CA VAL A 369 -5.27 18.23 -2.73
C VAL A 369 -6.64 17.61 -2.75
N ILE A 370 -7.58 18.26 -3.40
CA ILE A 370 -8.89 17.71 -3.76
C ILE A 370 -9.01 17.71 -5.29
N VAL A 371 -9.27 16.55 -5.85
CA VAL A 371 -9.59 16.40 -7.28
C VAL A 371 -11.02 15.90 -7.39
N THR A 372 -11.82 16.59 -8.19
CA THR A 372 -13.23 16.24 -8.42
C THR A 372 -13.50 15.95 -9.89
N THR A 373 -14.53 15.12 -10.14
CA THR A 373 -15.11 14.93 -11.46
C THR A 373 -16.60 15.13 -11.41
N LYS A 374 -17.15 15.77 -12.43
CA LYS A 374 -18.57 16.01 -12.61
C LYS A 374 -19.12 15.07 -13.67
N ASN A 375 -20.11 14.27 -13.29
CA ASN A 375 -20.85 13.38 -14.18
C ASN A 375 -22.35 13.50 -13.88
N ASP A 376 -23.15 13.83 -14.89
CA ASP A 376 -24.64 13.92 -14.78
C ASP A 376 -25.15 14.75 -13.59
N GLY A 377 -24.48 15.87 -13.27
CA GLY A 377 -24.87 16.76 -12.16
C GLY A 377 -24.48 16.29 -10.77
N VAL A 378 -23.83 15.13 -10.66
CA VAL A 378 -23.22 14.60 -9.44
C VAL A 378 -21.72 14.87 -9.48
N ILE A 379 -21.17 15.34 -8.38
CA ILE A 379 -19.74 15.57 -8.24
C ILE A 379 -19.17 14.52 -7.29
N LYS A 380 -18.20 13.76 -7.76
CA LYS A 380 -17.39 12.87 -6.93
C LYS A 380 -16.01 13.46 -6.72
N GLY A 381 -15.55 13.49 -5.47
CA GLY A 381 -14.27 14.04 -5.07
C GLY A 381 -13.37 13.01 -4.39
N SER A 382 -12.08 13.11 -4.65
CA SER A 382 -11.05 12.38 -3.93
C SER A 382 -10.02 13.37 -3.38
N ALA A 383 -9.74 13.25 -2.10
CA ALA A 383 -8.83 14.12 -1.38
C ALA A 383 -7.60 13.35 -0.92
N ARG A 384 -6.46 14.03 -0.95
CA ARG A 384 -5.21 13.59 -0.33
C ARG A 384 -4.65 14.72 0.53
N SER A 385 -4.11 14.38 1.68
CA SER A 385 -3.64 15.37 2.64
C SER A 385 -2.17 15.20 3.01
N ILE A 386 -1.66 16.12 3.79
CA ILE A 386 -0.33 16.11 4.38
C ILE A 386 -0.43 15.89 5.89
N LYS A 387 0.67 15.51 6.51
CA LYS A 387 0.75 15.39 7.97
C LYS A 387 0.36 16.71 8.64
N GLY A 388 -0.49 16.63 9.66
CA GLY A 388 -0.96 17.80 10.42
C GLY A 388 -2.26 18.43 9.91
N PHE A 389 -2.79 17.99 8.74
CA PHE A 389 -4.07 18.45 8.24
C PHE A 389 -5.03 17.27 8.00
N ASN A 390 -5.93 17.02 8.96
CA ASN A 390 -6.90 15.94 8.86
C ASN A 390 -8.03 16.29 7.89
N ILE A 391 -7.99 15.69 6.69
CA ILE A 391 -8.95 16.00 5.62
C ILE A 391 -10.36 15.49 5.95
N THR A 392 -10.50 14.32 6.54
CA THR A 392 -11.82 13.74 6.88
C THR A 392 -12.54 14.59 7.92
N LYS A 393 -11.86 15.03 9.00
CA LYS A 393 -12.44 15.96 9.97
C LYS A 393 -12.75 17.34 9.36
N THR A 394 -12.06 17.71 8.30
CA THR A 394 -12.34 18.95 7.56
C THR A 394 -13.60 18.80 6.72
N LEU A 395 -13.80 17.65 6.05
CA LEU A 395 -15.05 17.35 5.32
C LEU A 395 -16.24 17.27 6.28
N GLU A 396 -16.08 16.64 7.43
CA GLU A 396 -17.11 16.56 8.48
C GLU A 396 -17.64 17.93 8.89
N LYS A 397 -16.78 18.94 9.05
CA LYS A 397 -17.20 20.32 9.36
C LYS A 397 -17.97 21.00 8.22
N LEU A 398 -17.90 20.46 7.03
CA LEU A 398 -18.53 20.96 5.82
C LEU A 398 -19.62 20.01 5.29
N ASP A 399 -20.10 19.09 6.12
CA ASP A 399 -21.05 18.02 5.81
C ASP A 399 -22.31 18.53 5.09
N LYS A 400 -22.83 19.71 5.48
CA LYS A 400 -24.01 20.34 4.87
C LYS A 400 -23.91 20.59 3.36
N TYR A 401 -22.69 20.60 2.81
CA TYR A 401 -22.44 20.74 1.37
C TYR A 401 -22.28 19.41 0.65
N LEU A 402 -22.16 18.31 1.40
CA LEU A 402 -21.87 16.98 0.91
C LEU A 402 -23.10 16.05 1.06
N GLU A 403 -23.23 15.09 0.17
CA GLU A 403 -24.24 14.02 0.28
C GLU A 403 -23.69 12.81 1.02
N ARG A 404 -22.42 12.49 0.77
CA ARG A 404 -21.66 11.40 1.38
C ARG A 404 -20.20 11.80 1.49
N TYR A 405 -19.55 11.40 2.55
CA TYR A 405 -18.11 11.51 2.70
C TYR A 405 -17.59 10.41 3.61
N GLY A 406 -16.29 10.10 3.48
CA GLY A 406 -15.61 9.14 4.34
C GLY A 406 -14.14 9.04 4.02
N GLY A 407 -13.37 8.45 4.94
CA GLY A 407 -11.94 8.28 4.78
C GLY A 407 -11.19 8.34 6.09
N HIS A 408 -9.90 8.64 5.98
CA HIS A 408 -8.94 8.74 7.07
C HIS A 408 -8.30 10.14 7.11
N GLU A 409 -7.37 10.35 8.03
CA GLU A 409 -6.69 11.64 8.19
C GLU A 409 -6.05 12.16 6.89
N LEU A 410 -5.39 11.29 6.13
CA LEU A 410 -4.61 11.65 4.94
C LEU A 410 -5.31 11.40 3.61
N ALA A 411 -6.45 10.72 3.60
CA ALA A 411 -7.16 10.39 2.37
C ALA A 411 -8.66 10.29 2.62
N ALA A 412 -9.46 10.92 1.77
CA ALA A 412 -10.91 10.87 1.86
C ALA A 412 -11.57 10.90 0.47
N GLY A 413 -12.81 10.42 0.42
CA GLY A 413 -13.69 10.55 -0.73
C GLY A 413 -15.00 11.23 -0.34
N PHE A 414 -15.67 11.88 -1.29
CA PHE A 414 -16.97 12.46 -1.06
C PHE A 414 -17.82 12.52 -2.33
N THR A 415 -19.12 12.69 -2.12
CA THR A 415 -20.10 12.98 -3.18
C THR A 415 -20.83 14.27 -2.81
N ALA A 416 -21.06 15.14 -3.79
CA ALA A 416 -21.76 16.40 -3.61
C ALA A 416 -22.63 16.74 -4.81
N LYS A 417 -23.63 17.62 -4.61
CA LYS A 417 -24.40 18.21 -5.71
C LYS A 417 -23.67 19.42 -6.29
N GLU A 418 -23.74 19.58 -7.58
CA GLU A 418 -23.12 20.70 -8.29
C GLU A 418 -23.44 22.06 -7.66
N LYS A 419 -24.70 22.30 -7.32
CA LYS A 419 -25.16 23.57 -6.71
C LYS A 419 -24.47 23.94 -5.38
N SER A 420 -23.83 23.00 -4.72
CA SER A 420 -23.16 23.20 -3.42
C SER A 420 -21.65 23.44 -3.56
N MET A 421 -21.09 23.20 -4.77
CA MET A 421 -19.63 23.10 -4.94
C MET A 421 -18.91 24.44 -4.78
N ASP A 422 -19.41 25.50 -5.38
CA ASP A 422 -18.73 26.82 -5.32
C ASP A 422 -18.56 27.28 -3.86
N GLU A 423 -19.59 27.11 -3.04
CA GLU A 423 -19.52 27.48 -1.65
C GLU A 423 -18.67 26.50 -0.83
N PHE A 424 -18.73 25.21 -1.13
CA PHE A 424 -17.86 24.20 -0.54
C PHE A 424 -16.39 24.53 -0.79
N VAL A 425 -15.99 24.76 -2.05
CA VAL A 425 -14.61 25.09 -2.44
C VAL A 425 -14.13 26.35 -1.71
N LYS A 426 -14.93 27.41 -1.71
CA LYS A 426 -14.62 28.65 -0.98
C LYS A 426 -14.35 28.36 0.50
N LYS A 427 -15.25 27.62 1.16
CA LYS A 427 -15.16 27.35 2.61
C LYS A 427 -14.01 26.44 2.98
N ILE A 428 -13.73 25.40 2.20
CA ILE A 428 -12.63 24.49 2.50
C ILE A 428 -11.30 25.17 2.29
N THR A 429 -11.18 26.02 1.25
CA THR A 429 -9.97 26.81 0.97
C THR A 429 -9.72 27.84 2.06
N GLU A 430 -10.73 28.61 2.47
CA GLU A 430 -10.65 29.56 3.58
C GLU A 430 -10.21 28.87 4.88
N TYR A 431 -10.77 27.70 5.17
CA TYR A 431 -10.42 26.90 6.35
C TYR A 431 -8.97 26.41 6.29
N ALA A 432 -8.54 25.84 5.16
CA ALA A 432 -7.18 25.34 4.97
C ALA A 432 -6.14 26.46 5.06
N ASN A 433 -6.38 27.60 4.38
CA ASN A 433 -5.48 28.76 4.42
C ASN A 433 -5.28 29.33 5.84
N LYS A 434 -6.32 29.21 6.69
CA LYS A 434 -6.24 29.62 8.10
C LYS A 434 -5.55 28.60 9.00
N LYS A 435 -5.67 27.29 8.69
CA LYS A 435 -5.20 26.21 9.56
C LYS A 435 -3.78 25.76 9.27
N ILE A 436 -3.42 25.71 8.00
CA ILE A 436 -2.11 25.24 7.55
C ILE A 436 -1.10 26.38 7.70
N THR A 437 0.03 26.11 8.34
CA THR A 437 1.16 27.05 8.46
C THR A 437 2.18 26.79 7.36
N GLU A 438 3.11 27.71 7.13
CA GLU A 438 4.23 27.51 6.19
C GLU A 438 5.12 26.32 6.59
N LYS A 439 5.25 26.08 7.89
CA LYS A 439 5.99 24.92 8.43
C LYS A 439 5.34 23.59 8.05
N ASP A 440 4.01 23.54 8.02
CA ASP A 440 3.28 22.31 7.65
C ASP A 440 3.45 21.98 6.15
N LEU A 441 3.82 22.96 5.33
CA LEU A 441 4.10 22.82 3.90
C LEU A 441 5.56 22.43 3.60
N GLN A 442 6.39 22.27 4.61
CA GLN A 442 7.75 21.75 4.48
C GLN A 442 7.79 20.26 4.79
N ARG A 443 8.40 19.49 3.91
CA ARG A 443 8.56 18.04 4.12
C ARG A 443 9.74 17.79 5.05
N ASP A 444 9.51 17.05 6.14
CA ASP A 444 10.59 16.53 6.97
C ASP A 444 11.18 15.26 6.33
N ILE A 445 12.48 15.24 6.10
CA ILE A 445 13.23 14.06 5.67
C ILE A 445 14.08 13.58 6.84
N LYS A 446 13.73 12.40 7.37
CA LYS A 446 14.56 11.74 8.38
C LYS A 446 15.77 11.10 7.72
N ILE A 447 16.95 11.47 8.18
CA ILE A 447 18.22 10.93 7.73
C ILE A 447 18.64 9.84 8.71
N ASP A 448 19.08 8.70 8.18
CA ASP A 448 19.48 7.57 9.01
C ASP A 448 20.93 7.69 9.49
N LEU A 449 21.83 8.21 8.64
CA LEU A 449 23.24 8.36 8.92
C LEU A 449 23.83 9.64 8.36
N LEU A 450 24.69 10.28 9.13
CA LEU A 450 25.68 11.24 8.64
C LEU A 450 27.00 10.49 8.49
N VAL A 451 27.57 10.47 7.28
CA VAL A 451 28.79 9.69 6.96
C VAL A 451 29.78 10.55 6.17
N ASP A 452 31.05 10.17 6.22
CA ASP A 452 32.09 10.70 5.38
C ASP A 452 32.26 9.84 4.09
N THR A 453 32.96 10.39 3.09
CA THR A 453 33.19 9.67 1.83
C THR A 453 33.95 8.35 2.02
N GLU A 454 34.78 8.24 3.04
CA GLU A 454 35.55 7.06 3.40
C GLU A 454 34.70 5.93 3.98
N ASP A 455 33.55 6.27 4.57
CA ASP A 455 32.60 5.29 5.11
C ASP A 455 31.82 4.55 3.99
N ILE A 456 31.82 5.09 2.75
CA ILE A 456 31.07 4.53 1.63
C ILE A 456 31.90 3.46 0.93
N ASP A 457 31.79 2.25 1.40
CA ASP A 457 32.47 1.09 0.85
C ASP A 457 31.52 -0.09 0.56
N ASN A 458 32.07 -1.21 0.08
CA ASN A 458 31.31 -2.42 -0.19
C ASN A 458 30.76 -3.05 1.09
N GLU A 459 31.45 -2.89 2.21
CA GLU A 459 31.04 -3.45 3.49
C GLU A 459 29.77 -2.74 3.99
N LEU A 460 29.77 -1.40 4.00
CA LEU A 460 28.58 -0.62 4.33
C LEU A 460 27.39 -1.05 3.48
N ILE A 461 27.55 -1.07 2.13
CA ILE A 461 26.44 -1.36 1.23
C ILE A 461 25.89 -2.78 1.45
N ASN A 462 26.76 -3.77 1.67
CA ASN A 462 26.33 -5.14 1.98
C ASN A 462 25.65 -5.23 3.35
N ASN A 463 26.11 -4.48 4.33
CA ASN A 463 25.47 -4.41 5.64
C ASN A 463 24.09 -3.75 5.56
N LEU A 464 23.90 -2.69 4.75
CA LEU A 464 22.61 -2.06 4.55
C LEU A 464 21.58 -3.01 3.92
N LYS A 465 22.00 -4.00 3.11
CA LYS A 465 21.09 -5.03 2.57
C LYS A 465 20.47 -5.92 3.65
N LYS A 466 21.09 -6.07 4.81
CA LYS A 466 20.51 -6.82 5.94
C LYS A 466 19.23 -6.18 6.47
N LEU A 467 19.02 -4.89 6.19
CA LEU A 467 17.81 -4.16 6.55
C LEU A 467 16.62 -4.42 5.60
N GLU A 468 16.84 -5.09 4.45
CA GLU A 468 15.75 -5.50 3.56
C GLU A 468 14.81 -6.53 4.23
N PRO A 469 13.51 -6.55 3.83
CA PRO A 469 12.84 -5.79 2.77
C PRO A 469 12.52 -4.35 3.17
N PHE A 470 12.70 -3.41 2.22
CA PHE A 470 12.35 -2.00 2.42
C PHE A 470 10.92 -1.70 1.99
N GLY A 471 10.26 -0.76 2.68
CA GLY A 471 8.91 -0.31 2.39
C GLY A 471 8.40 0.67 3.43
N TYR A 472 7.08 0.78 3.57
CA TYR A 472 6.50 1.62 4.61
C TYR A 472 6.94 1.13 6.00
N GLY A 473 7.25 2.05 6.93
CA GLY A 473 7.78 1.74 8.27
C GLY A 473 9.25 1.32 8.31
N ASN A 474 9.80 0.76 7.21
CA ASN A 474 11.22 0.43 7.06
C ASN A 474 11.74 0.94 5.71
N PRO A 475 11.91 2.26 5.51
CA PRO A 475 12.37 2.83 4.26
C PRO A 475 13.82 2.42 3.94
N LYS A 476 14.22 2.51 2.66
CA LYS A 476 15.63 2.39 2.28
C LYS A 476 16.43 3.45 3.04
N PRO A 477 17.59 3.10 3.65
CA PRO A 477 18.36 4.03 4.45
C PRO A 477 18.83 5.25 3.67
N ILE A 478 18.57 6.44 4.22
CA ILE A 478 19.01 7.71 3.67
C ILE A 478 20.28 8.13 4.41
N ILE A 479 21.37 8.33 3.67
CA ILE A 479 22.61 8.88 4.20
C ILE A 479 22.77 10.35 3.82
N CYS A 480 23.46 11.10 4.66
CA CYS A 480 23.88 12.47 4.42
C CYS A 480 25.39 12.54 4.28
N LEU A 481 25.86 13.26 3.28
CA LEU A 481 27.26 13.63 3.08
C LEU A 481 27.33 15.17 3.02
N LYS A 482 28.30 15.74 3.72
CA LYS A 482 28.47 17.18 3.80
C LYS A 482 29.77 17.65 3.16
N GLU A 483 29.80 18.94 2.77
CA GLU A 483 30.97 19.64 2.29
C GLU A 483 31.69 18.94 1.11
N LEU A 484 30.88 18.32 0.21
CA LEU A 484 31.42 17.69 -0.98
C LEU A 484 31.76 18.73 -2.03
N VAL A 485 32.95 18.66 -2.61
CA VAL A 485 33.35 19.53 -3.73
C VAL A 485 33.04 18.83 -5.05
N VAL A 486 32.32 19.52 -5.92
CA VAL A 486 31.98 19.03 -7.27
C VAL A 486 33.23 19.10 -8.16
N VAL A 487 33.73 17.93 -8.59
CA VAL A 487 34.90 17.82 -9.46
C VAL A 487 34.49 17.81 -10.94
N ARG A 488 33.34 17.18 -11.25
CA ARG A 488 32.83 17.06 -12.63
C ARG A 488 31.32 16.99 -12.65
N LYS A 489 30.71 17.66 -13.64
CA LYS A 489 29.28 17.65 -13.91
C LYS A 489 28.99 17.09 -15.29
N ASN A 490 28.03 16.14 -15.41
CA ASN A 490 27.53 15.62 -16.67
C ASN A 490 26.00 15.60 -16.63
N ILE A 491 25.36 16.24 -17.60
CA ILE A 491 23.90 16.19 -17.80
C ILE A 491 23.57 14.95 -18.64
N MET A 492 22.51 14.22 -18.28
CA MET A 492 22.10 12.96 -18.87
C MET A 492 20.60 12.96 -19.20
N GLY A 493 20.19 11.95 -20.00
CA GLY A 493 18.80 11.78 -20.42
C GLY A 493 18.47 12.54 -21.71
N GLN A 494 17.45 12.07 -22.44
CA GLN A 494 17.00 12.70 -23.69
C GLN A 494 16.44 14.11 -23.44
N GLU A 495 15.77 14.31 -22.31
CA GLU A 495 15.20 15.58 -21.88
C GLU A 495 16.18 16.44 -21.07
N LYS A 496 17.44 15.99 -20.91
CA LYS A 496 18.49 16.67 -20.11
C LYS A 496 18.06 16.97 -18.67
N ASN A 497 17.22 16.13 -18.12
CA ASN A 497 16.64 16.27 -16.77
C ASN A 497 17.28 15.34 -15.74
N HIS A 498 18.39 14.70 -16.05
CA HIS A 498 19.19 13.89 -15.11
C HIS A 498 20.62 14.42 -15.07
N MET A 499 21.29 14.21 -13.94
CA MET A 499 22.64 14.71 -13.75
C MET A 499 23.52 13.66 -13.05
N ARG A 500 24.77 13.58 -13.48
CA ARG A 500 25.81 12.82 -12.80
C ARG A 500 26.87 13.81 -12.33
N LEU A 501 27.15 13.80 -11.04
CA LEU A 501 28.25 14.56 -10.45
C LEU A 501 29.33 13.59 -9.99
N THR A 502 30.59 13.95 -10.24
CA THR A 502 31.73 13.36 -9.54
C THR A 502 32.11 14.34 -8.45
N VAL A 503 32.14 13.87 -7.21
CA VAL A 503 32.40 14.71 -6.05
C VAL A 503 33.56 14.17 -5.24
N LYS A 504 34.20 15.03 -4.46
CA LYS A 504 35.27 14.72 -3.53
C LYS A 504 34.89 15.25 -2.14
N GLY A 505 35.02 14.42 -1.12
CA GLY A 505 34.95 14.82 0.30
C GLY A 505 36.31 15.08 0.92
N ASN A 506 36.40 14.95 2.23
CA ASN A 506 37.65 15.12 2.98
C ASN A 506 38.70 14.03 2.69
N GLY A 507 38.25 12.87 2.19
CA GLY A 507 39.11 11.75 1.79
C GLY A 507 39.70 11.88 0.39
N VAL A 508 40.42 10.82 -0.06
CA VAL A 508 41.07 10.76 -1.36
C VAL A 508 40.14 10.26 -2.47
N ASP A 509 39.08 9.55 -2.11
CA ASP A 509 38.24 8.86 -3.04
C ASP A 509 37.19 9.77 -3.66
N LEU A 510 36.93 9.52 -4.97
CA LEU A 510 35.90 10.18 -5.74
C LEU A 510 34.60 9.38 -5.67
N LEU A 511 33.52 10.03 -5.30
CA LEU A 511 32.17 9.45 -5.37
C LEU A 511 31.42 9.91 -6.62
N THR A 512 30.55 9.07 -7.11
CA THR A 512 29.60 9.42 -8.18
C THR A 512 28.22 9.62 -7.58
N LEU A 513 27.64 10.79 -7.80
CA LEU A 513 26.24 11.07 -7.48
C LEU A 513 25.41 11.01 -8.75
N VAL A 514 24.24 10.35 -8.70
CA VAL A 514 23.29 10.33 -9.82
C VAL A 514 21.98 10.94 -9.36
N LEU A 515 21.61 12.05 -9.96
CA LEU A 515 20.40 12.78 -9.69
C LEU A 515 19.41 12.55 -10.84
N PHE A 516 18.20 12.17 -10.50
CA PHE A 516 17.12 11.97 -11.46
C PHE A 516 16.08 13.09 -11.33
N ASN A 517 15.51 13.50 -12.48
CA ASN A 517 14.49 14.54 -12.57
C ASN A 517 14.90 15.85 -11.90
N CYS A 518 16.11 16.32 -12.25
CA CYS A 518 16.66 17.59 -11.78
C CYS A 518 15.74 18.74 -12.19
N ASN A 519 15.46 19.64 -11.25
CA ASN A 519 14.81 20.93 -11.50
C ASN A 519 15.83 21.98 -11.94
N GLU A 520 15.36 23.18 -12.28
CA GLU A 520 16.22 24.30 -12.68
C GLU A 520 17.27 24.64 -11.61
N ASP A 521 16.86 24.63 -10.31
CA ASP A 521 17.76 24.93 -9.20
C ASP A 521 18.94 23.96 -9.11
N THR A 522 18.70 22.65 -9.31
CA THR A 522 19.77 21.63 -9.30
C THR A 522 20.67 21.71 -10.53
N GLN A 523 20.19 22.28 -11.65
CA GLN A 523 21.01 22.47 -12.84
C GLN A 523 22.04 23.61 -12.69
N ASP A 524 21.86 24.49 -11.74
CA ASP A 524 22.78 25.61 -11.46
C ASP A 524 24.06 25.21 -10.71
N ILE A 525 24.16 23.94 -10.26
CA ILE A 525 25.39 23.42 -9.63
C ILE A 525 26.52 23.39 -10.64
N ASN A 526 27.70 23.89 -10.25
CA ASN A 526 28.88 23.96 -11.10
C ASN A 526 30.08 23.21 -10.51
N GLU A 527 31.09 22.95 -11.33
CA GLU A 527 32.38 22.44 -10.87
C GLU A 527 33.02 23.42 -9.89
N ASN A 528 33.59 22.90 -8.82
CA ASN A 528 34.13 23.56 -7.64
C ASN A 528 33.10 24.12 -6.63
N ASP A 529 31.80 23.91 -6.85
CA ASP A 529 30.83 24.21 -5.79
C ASP A 529 30.97 23.21 -4.63
N SER A 530 30.73 23.70 -3.41
CA SER A 530 30.59 22.86 -2.22
C SER A 530 29.12 22.56 -1.98
N ILE A 531 28.78 21.28 -1.81
CA ILE A 531 27.41 20.82 -1.68
C ILE A 531 27.25 19.82 -0.52
N ASP A 532 26.10 19.85 0.13
CA ASP A 532 25.62 18.80 1.03
C ASP A 532 24.62 17.93 0.27
N VAL A 533 24.61 16.63 0.50
CA VAL A 533 23.81 15.67 -0.27
C VAL A 533 23.17 14.62 0.63
N ILE A 534 21.90 14.32 0.37
CA ILE A 534 21.24 13.13 0.92
C ILE A 534 20.88 12.16 -0.19
N GLY A 535 20.97 10.85 0.09
CA GLY A 535 20.66 9.85 -0.92
C GLY A 535 20.85 8.41 -0.43
N TYR A 536 20.74 7.49 -1.38
CA TYR A 536 20.86 6.06 -1.15
C TYR A 536 22.17 5.53 -1.72
N PRO A 537 23.05 4.87 -0.94
CA PRO A 537 24.26 4.26 -1.48
C PRO A 537 23.94 3.01 -2.31
N ASP A 538 24.70 2.81 -3.42
CA ASP A 538 24.57 1.65 -4.29
C ASP A 538 25.93 1.26 -4.90
N ILE A 539 26.11 -0.01 -5.28
CA ILE A 539 27.37 -0.57 -5.81
C ILE A 539 27.57 -0.33 -7.32
N ASN A 540 26.62 0.21 -8.04
CA ASN A 540 26.75 0.33 -9.50
C ASN A 540 27.89 1.27 -9.92
N VAL A 541 29.05 0.65 -10.24
CA VAL A 541 30.27 1.30 -10.80
C VAL A 541 30.94 2.31 -9.86
N LYS A 542 31.80 1.83 -8.96
CA LYS A 542 32.54 2.64 -7.99
C LYS A 542 31.66 3.66 -7.24
N TYR A 543 30.97 3.17 -6.22
CA TYR A 543 30.23 3.96 -5.22
C TYR A 543 29.35 5.06 -5.84
N THR A 544 28.13 4.71 -6.17
CA THR A 544 27.15 5.65 -6.70
C THR A 544 26.05 5.88 -5.66
N ILE A 545 25.77 7.14 -5.36
CA ILE A 545 24.60 7.52 -4.55
C ILE A 545 23.49 7.88 -5.52
N TYR A 546 22.38 7.15 -5.46
CA TYR A 546 21.20 7.43 -6.27
C TYR A 546 20.24 8.32 -5.50
N GLY A 547 19.83 9.41 -6.10
CA GLY A 547 18.81 10.27 -5.56
C GLY A 547 17.56 10.32 -6.42
N LYS A 548 16.53 9.58 -6.04
CA LYS A 548 15.16 9.97 -6.36
C LYS A 548 14.67 10.78 -5.15
N GLY A 549 14.56 12.09 -5.32
CA GLY A 549 14.34 13.00 -4.21
C GLY A 549 15.62 13.44 -3.49
N MET A 550 16.78 13.38 -4.17
CA MET A 550 18.00 13.99 -3.68
C MET A 550 17.80 15.48 -3.60
N GLU A 551 17.93 16.03 -2.42
CA GLU A 551 18.05 17.47 -2.23
C GLU A 551 19.52 17.81 -2.02
N ILE A 552 19.96 18.91 -2.62
CA ILE A 552 21.31 19.43 -2.53
C ILE A 552 21.23 20.80 -1.89
N TYR A 553 22.07 21.04 -0.92
CA TYR A 553 22.31 22.34 -0.30
C TYR A 553 23.50 23.03 -0.92
#